data_83d5741449dd0e79f03823d24b62aec5
#
_entry.id   83d5741449dd0e79f03823d24b62aec5
#
_cell.length_a   1.000
_cell.length_b   1.000
_cell.length_c   1.000
_cell.angle_alpha   90.00
_cell.angle_beta   90.00
_cell.angle_gamma   90.00
#
_symmetry.space_group_name_H-M   'P 1'
#
loop_
_entity.id
_entity.type
_entity.pdbx_description
1 polymer ?
#
loop_
_entity_poly.entity_id
_entity_poly.type
_entity_poly.pdbx_seq_one_letter_code
_entity_poly.pdbx_strand_id
1 'polypeptide(L)'
;MRREAVEATGYWPRTLEKIGCVFLSPGGSSERIHLFYAEVSLADKIAQGGGLVSEGEDIRLVLMPVAEAIELASNGKIEDAKTLIAHQWLALKKAVIALGAS
;
A
#
# COMPACT_ATOMS: atom_id res chain seq x y z
N MET A 1 -3.04 -13.09 -5.35
CA MET A 1 -2.64 -11.76 -4.87
C MET A 1 -3.10 -10.62 -5.77
N ARG A 2 -2.89 -10.70 -7.08
CA ARG A 2 -3.38 -9.66 -7.99
C ARG A 2 -4.91 -9.53 -7.97
N ARG A 3 -5.60 -10.63 -7.83
CA ARG A 3 -7.06 -10.63 -7.75
C ARG A 3 -7.55 -9.87 -6.52
N GLU A 4 -6.94 -10.10 -5.37
CA GLU A 4 -7.28 -9.38 -4.14
C GLU A 4 -6.99 -7.89 -4.28
N ALA A 5 -5.92 -7.52 -5.01
CA ALA A 5 -5.63 -6.13 -5.28
C ALA A 5 -6.73 -5.47 -6.10
N VAL A 6 -7.27 -6.15 -7.11
CA VAL A 6 -8.40 -5.65 -7.90
C VAL A 6 -9.64 -5.47 -7.02
N GLU A 7 -9.94 -6.45 -6.17
CA GLU A 7 -11.09 -6.37 -5.27
C GLU A 7 -10.98 -5.17 -4.34
N ALA A 8 -9.78 -4.89 -3.84
CA ALA A 8 -9.54 -3.78 -2.92
C ALA A 8 -9.51 -2.42 -3.62
N THR A 9 -8.82 -2.32 -4.75
CA THR A 9 -8.49 -1.03 -5.38
C THR A 9 -9.22 -0.76 -6.68
N GLY A 10 -9.67 -1.80 -7.37
CA GLY A 10 -10.27 -1.67 -8.71
C GLY A 10 -9.26 -1.65 -9.83
N TYR A 11 -7.97 -1.74 -9.54
CA TYR A 11 -6.89 -1.68 -10.54
C TYR A 11 -6.19 -3.02 -10.63
N TRP A 12 -5.83 -3.41 -11.86
CA TRP A 12 -5.00 -4.59 -12.09
C TRP A 12 -3.53 -4.19 -11.96
N PRO A 13 -2.79 -4.72 -10.97
CA PRO A 13 -1.39 -4.36 -10.80
C PRO A 13 -0.53 -5.03 -11.87
N ARG A 14 0.14 -4.21 -12.69
CA ARG A 14 1.07 -4.72 -13.71
C ARG A 14 2.30 -5.33 -13.06
N THR A 15 2.80 -4.68 -12.02
CA THR A 15 3.90 -5.18 -11.22
C THR A 15 3.46 -5.19 -9.77
N LEU A 16 3.97 -6.16 -9.02
CA LEU A 16 3.64 -6.29 -7.61
C LEU A 16 4.94 -6.53 -6.87
N GLU A 17 5.32 -5.57 -6.04
CA GLU A 17 6.54 -5.65 -5.27
C GLU A 17 6.20 -5.82 -3.79
N LYS A 18 6.76 -6.84 -3.16
CA LYS A 18 6.50 -7.07 -1.74
C LYS A 18 7.33 -6.12 -0.90
N ILE A 19 6.65 -5.33 -0.08
CA ILE A 19 7.31 -4.44 0.87
C ILE A 19 7.85 -5.25 2.05
N GLY A 20 7.04 -6.14 2.59
CA GLY A 20 7.44 -6.99 3.69
C GLY A 20 6.28 -7.76 4.27
N CYS A 21 6.60 -8.61 5.23
CA CYS A 21 5.63 -9.37 6.01
C CYS A 21 5.98 -9.11 7.47
N VAL A 22 5.07 -8.51 8.22
CA VAL A 22 5.36 -8.03 9.57
C VAL A 22 4.29 -8.48 10.56
N PHE A 23 4.66 -8.57 11.82
CA PHE A 23 3.73 -8.73 12.92
C PHE A 23 3.33 -7.35 13.42
N LEU A 24 2.04 -7.17 13.72
CA LEU A 24 1.59 -5.92 14.31
C LEU A 24 2.04 -5.78 15.76
N SER A 25 2.10 -6.90 16.47
CA SER A 25 2.49 -6.92 17.87
C SER A 25 3.24 -8.23 18.17
N PRO A 26 4.58 -8.18 18.25
CA PRO A 26 5.35 -9.37 18.61
C PRO A 26 4.94 -9.86 20.00
N GLY A 27 4.61 -11.14 20.12
CA GLY A 27 4.19 -11.73 21.38
C GLY A 27 2.72 -11.53 21.75
N GLY A 28 2.03 -10.58 21.11
CA GLY A 28 0.62 -10.32 21.37
C GLY A 28 -0.32 -10.90 20.32
N SER A 29 0.19 -11.15 19.13
CA SER A 29 -0.60 -11.69 18.03
C SER A 29 0.31 -12.49 17.11
N SER A 30 -0.22 -13.60 16.58
CA SER A 30 0.48 -14.39 15.56
C SER A 30 0.11 -13.96 14.14
N GLU A 31 -0.75 -12.96 14.01
CA GLU A 31 -1.18 -12.49 12.70
C GLU A 31 -0.06 -11.74 12.00
N ARG A 32 0.18 -12.11 10.76
CA ARG A 32 1.15 -11.45 9.90
C ARG A 32 0.44 -10.57 8.89
N ILE A 33 1.01 -9.40 8.64
CA ILE A 33 0.50 -8.47 7.64
C ILE A 33 1.47 -8.46 6.47
N HIS A 34 0.94 -8.73 5.27
CA HIS A 34 1.71 -8.69 4.03
C HIS A 34 1.46 -7.36 3.35
N LEU A 35 2.53 -6.61 3.11
CA LEU A 35 2.46 -5.29 2.48
C LEU A 35 3.05 -5.34 1.09
N PHE A 36 2.35 -4.71 0.13
CA PHE A 36 2.75 -4.72 -1.28
C PHE A 36 2.70 -3.32 -1.87
N TYR A 37 3.52 -3.11 -2.89
CA TYR A 37 3.52 -1.92 -3.72
C TYR A 37 3.24 -2.33 -5.16
N ALA A 38 2.44 -1.54 -5.85
CA ALA A 38 2.17 -1.74 -7.27
C ALA A 38 2.04 -0.41 -7.97
N GLU A 39 2.53 -0.34 -9.22
CA GLU A 39 2.32 0.81 -10.06
C GLU A 39 1.22 0.48 -11.06
N VAL A 40 0.28 1.41 -11.22
CA VAL A 40 -0.86 1.25 -12.11
C VAL A 40 -1.12 2.55 -12.86
N SER A 41 -1.86 2.46 -13.97
CA SER A 41 -2.33 3.63 -14.71
C SER A 41 -3.85 3.58 -14.78
N LEU A 42 -4.47 4.62 -15.30
CA LEU A 42 -5.91 4.63 -15.48
C LEU A 42 -6.39 3.50 -16.39
N ALA A 43 -5.55 3.07 -17.33
CA ALA A 43 -5.88 1.96 -18.22
C ALA A 43 -5.99 0.62 -17.46
N ASP A 44 -5.41 0.53 -16.27
CA ASP A 44 -5.45 -0.69 -15.46
C ASP A 44 -6.70 -0.80 -14.60
N LYS A 45 -7.55 0.23 -14.59
CA LYS A 45 -8.77 0.20 -13.80
C LYS A 45 -9.80 -0.70 -14.47
N ILE A 46 -10.18 -1.78 -13.81
CA ILE A 46 -11.12 -2.77 -14.32
C ILE A 46 -12.30 -3.03 -13.39
N ALA A 47 -12.32 -2.40 -12.21
CA ALA A 47 -13.39 -2.56 -11.23
C ALA A 47 -13.46 -1.32 -10.34
N GLN A 48 -14.44 -1.25 -9.45
CA GLN A 48 -14.56 -0.10 -8.57
C GLN A 48 -13.67 -0.17 -7.33
N GLY A 49 -13.33 -1.38 -6.88
CA GLY A 49 -12.58 -1.55 -5.64
C GLY A 49 -13.49 -1.53 -4.42
N GLY A 50 -12.88 -1.35 -3.25
CA GLY A 50 -13.59 -1.26 -1.98
C GLY A 50 -13.73 -2.56 -1.21
N GLY A 51 -13.19 -3.67 -1.76
CA GLY A 51 -13.27 -4.97 -1.13
C GLY A 51 -14.58 -5.70 -1.44
N LEU A 52 -14.77 -6.84 -0.81
CA LEU A 52 -15.98 -7.65 -0.98
C LEU A 52 -16.87 -7.51 0.25
N VAL A 53 -18.00 -6.83 0.08
CA VAL A 53 -18.97 -6.62 1.16
C VAL A 53 -19.48 -7.96 1.68
N SER A 54 -19.68 -8.92 0.79
CA SER A 54 -20.13 -10.27 1.16
C SER A 54 -19.18 -11.01 2.08
N GLU A 55 -17.91 -10.64 2.09
CA GLU A 55 -16.89 -11.21 2.97
C GLU A 55 -16.59 -10.32 4.17
N GLY A 56 -17.39 -9.29 4.40
CA GLY A 56 -17.20 -8.37 5.50
C GLY A 56 -16.07 -7.38 5.27
N GLU A 57 -15.57 -7.28 4.05
CA GLU A 57 -14.53 -6.31 3.72
C GLU A 57 -15.15 -4.94 3.45
N ASP A 58 -14.59 -3.93 4.09
CA ASP A 58 -14.98 -2.53 3.87
C ASP A 58 -13.69 -1.73 3.74
N ILE A 59 -13.18 -1.67 2.50
CA ILE A 59 -11.89 -1.07 2.20
C ILE A 59 -12.11 0.29 1.57
N ARG A 60 -11.47 1.30 2.17
CA ARG A 60 -11.54 2.67 1.68
C ARG A 60 -10.26 3.01 0.92
N LEU A 61 -10.41 3.48 -0.33
CA LEU A 61 -9.30 4.01 -1.08
C LEU A 61 -9.02 5.45 -0.64
N VAL A 62 -7.77 5.75 -0.39
CA VAL A 62 -7.34 7.12 -0.10
C VAL A 62 -6.41 7.54 -1.23
N LEU A 63 -6.82 8.57 -1.96
CA LEU A 63 -6.05 9.11 -3.08
C LEU A 63 -5.34 10.37 -2.64
N MET A 64 -4.05 10.46 -2.94
CA MET A 64 -3.27 11.64 -2.60
C MET A 64 -2.08 11.80 -3.55
N PRO A 65 -1.55 13.01 -3.71
CA PRO A 65 -0.31 13.21 -4.46
C PRO A 65 0.85 12.47 -3.81
N VAL A 66 1.79 11.97 -4.63
CA VAL A 66 2.96 11.24 -4.12
C VAL A 66 3.77 12.11 -3.16
N ALA A 67 3.91 13.40 -3.43
CA ALA A 67 4.65 14.32 -2.56
C ALA A 67 4.03 14.37 -1.15
N GLU A 68 2.70 14.39 -1.06
CA GLU A 68 2.01 14.36 0.23
C GLU A 68 2.21 13.03 0.93
N ALA A 69 2.14 11.93 0.19
CA ALA A 69 2.37 10.60 0.76
C ALA A 69 3.76 10.48 1.38
N ILE A 70 4.77 11.05 0.72
CA ILE A 70 6.14 11.05 1.21
C ILE A 70 6.27 11.93 2.46
N GLU A 71 5.62 13.08 2.49
CA GLU A 71 5.63 13.95 3.66
C GLU A 71 5.03 13.25 4.88
N LEU A 72 3.97 12.50 4.68
CA LEU A 72 3.33 11.75 5.77
C LEU A 72 4.24 10.68 6.38
N ALA A 73 5.27 10.24 5.66
CA ALA A 73 6.19 9.23 6.17
C ALA A 73 6.97 9.69 7.40
N SER A 74 7.12 11.01 7.61
CA SER A 74 7.96 11.55 8.68
C SER A 74 7.32 12.63 9.54
N ASN A 75 6.08 13.05 9.24
CA ASN A 75 5.48 14.18 9.98
C ASN A 75 4.69 13.77 11.23
N GLY A 76 4.61 12.47 11.52
CA GLY A 76 3.96 11.97 12.73
C GLY A 76 2.44 11.93 12.70
N LYS A 77 1.82 12.18 11.54
CA LYS A 77 0.36 12.21 11.44
C LYS A 77 -0.28 10.83 11.19
N ILE A 78 0.49 9.87 10.71
CA ILE A 78 -0.03 8.51 10.48
C ILE A 78 0.03 7.73 11.79
N GLU A 79 -1.12 7.25 12.25
CA GLU A 79 -1.23 6.50 13.49
C GLU A 79 -1.22 4.98 13.28
N ASP A 80 -1.57 4.52 12.09
CA ASP A 80 -1.59 3.09 11.79
C ASP A 80 -0.20 2.61 11.35
N ALA A 81 0.34 1.63 12.07
CA ALA A 81 1.70 1.13 11.85
C ALA A 81 1.92 0.60 10.43
N LYS A 82 0.99 -0.18 9.89
CA LYS A 82 1.16 -0.75 8.56
C LYS A 82 1.13 0.32 7.47
N THR A 83 0.29 1.33 7.64
CA THR A 83 0.23 2.45 6.72
C THR A 83 1.52 3.28 6.78
N LEU A 84 2.02 3.53 7.98
CA LEU A 84 3.27 4.26 8.15
C LEU A 84 4.45 3.53 7.49
N ILE A 85 4.54 2.22 7.66
CA ILE A 85 5.58 1.42 7.03
C ILE A 85 5.52 1.56 5.51
N ALA A 86 4.32 1.49 4.93
CA ALA A 86 4.15 1.61 3.48
C ALA A 86 4.58 3.00 2.98
N HIS A 87 4.23 4.06 3.69
CA HIS A 87 4.65 5.42 3.33
C HIS A 87 6.16 5.60 3.45
N GLN A 88 6.77 5.08 4.50
CA GLN A 88 8.23 5.15 4.67
C GLN A 88 8.96 4.36 3.58
N TRP A 89 8.44 3.21 3.21
CA TRP A 89 9.01 2.42 2.12
C TRP A 89 8.96 3.19 0.80
N LEU A 90 7.83 3.85 0.52
CA LEU A 90 7.67 4.66 -0.68
C LEU A 90 8.66 5.83 -0.70
N ALA A 91 8.84 6.49 0.43
CA ALA A 91 9.77 7.61 0.55
C ALA A 91 11.20 7.15 0.24
N LEU A 92 11.61 6.01 0.78
CA LEU A 92 12.93 5.44 0.51
C LEU A 92 13.10 5.08 -0.96
N LYS A 93 12.10 4.47 -1.57
CA LYS A 93 12.14 4.10 -2.98
C LYS A 93 12.32 5.32 -3.88
N LYS A 94 11.55 6.38 -3.62
CA LYS A 94 11.64 7.61 -4.41
C LYS A 94 12.97 8.34 -4.19
N ALA A 95 13.52 8.30 -2.99
CA ALA A 95 14.82 8.88 -2.70
C ALA A 95 15.94 8.19 -3.50
N VAL A 96 15.92 6.87 -3.58
CA VAL A 96 16.89 6.10 -4.37
C VAL A 96 16.82 6.49 -5.84
N ILE A 97 15.62 6.61 -6.39
CA ILE A 97 15.42 7.03 -7.78
C ILE A 97 15.96 8.45 -7.98
N ALA A 98 15.66 9.37 -7.05
CA ALA A 98 16.11 10.76 -7.14
C ALA A 98 17.64 10.89 -7.12
N LEU A 99 18.34 9.96 -6.46
CA LEU A 99 19.80 9.93 -6.44
C LEU A 99 20.41 9.31 -7.70
N GLY A 100 19.57 8.87 -8.64
CA GLY A 100 20.05 8.28 -9.87
C GLY A 100 20.59 6.87 -9.71
N ALA A 101 20.28 6.21 -8.61
CA ALA A 101 20.73 4.83 -8.33
C ALA A 101 19.74 3.81 -8.89
N SER A 102 19.29 4.02 -10.08
CA SER A 102 18.36 3.13 -10.76
C SER A 102 19.05 1.95 -11.40
#